data_8d7b56c8ddae227389f8d8966b05b159
#
_entry.id   8d7b56c8ddae227389f8d8966b05b159
#
_cell.length_a   1.000
_cell.length_b   1.000
_cell.length_c   1.000
_cell.angle_alpha   90.00
_cell.angle_beta   90.00
_cell.angle_gamma   90.00
#
_symmetry.space_group_name_H-M   'P 1'
#
loop_
_entity.id
_entity.type
_entity.pdbx_description
1 polymer ?
#
loop_
_entity_poly.entity_id
_entity_poly.type
_entity_poly.pdbx_seq_one_letter_code
_entity_poly.pdbx_strand_id
1 'polypeptide(L)'
;MKIILIVDDQPDFAELLANLLRGEDNEIDTAYSVREAKQKMDLKKYGYAIIDWSMPDGIGLDIIEDIAGDPGAKFMVLTGSPNRIIEDTVYLYGGEYLQKTDCDLLNELKLFLGDP
;
A
#
# COMPACT_ATOMS: atom_id res chain seq x y z
N MET A 1 9.58 -11.48 -10.13
CA MET A 1 8.49 -11.61 -9.13
C MET A 1 8.33 -10.32 -8.36
N LYS A 2 7.11 -9.84 -8.24
CA LYS A 2 6.80 -8.66 -7.43
C LYS A 2 6.46 -9.09 -6.02
N ILE A 3 7.07 -8.45 -5.03
CA ILE A 3 6.80 -8.72 -3.62
C ILE A 3 6.04 -7.53 -3.07
N ILE A 4 4.78 -7.75 -2.70
CA ILE A 4 3.80 -6.71 -2.41
C ILE A 4 3.31 -6.84 -0.98
N LEU A 5 3.30 -5.73 -0.25
CA LEU A 5 2.70 -5.65 1.08
C LEU A 5 1.43 -4.81 1.00
N ILE A 6 0.33 -5.36 1.47
CA ILE A 6 -0.95 -4.64 1.59
C ILE A 6 -1.20 -4.38 3.06
N VAL A 7 -1.33 -3.11 3.43
CA VAL A 7 -1.54 -2.68 4.82
C VAL A 7 -2.89 -2.00 4.93
N ASP A 8 -3.83 -2.65 5.63
CA ASP A 8 -5.18 -2.12 5.83
C ASP A 8 -5.77 -2.78 7.07
N ASP A 9 -6.38 -2.01 7.96
CA ASP A 9 -6.97 -2.51 9.19
C ASP A 9 -8.31 -3.22 8.98
N GLN A 10 -8.85 -3.17 7.77
CA GLN A 10 -10.06 -3.90 7.38
C GLN A 10 -9.64 -5.19 6.67
N PRO A 11 -9.67 -6.35 7.36
CA PRO A 11 -9.17 -7.60 6.77
C PRO A 11 -9.89 -7.98 5.48
N ASP A 12 -11.20 -7.74 5.41
CA ASP A 12 -11.97 -8.08 4.21
C ASP A 12 -11.49 -7.30 2.99
N PHE A 13 -11.17 -6.01 3.16
CA PHE A 13 -10.67 -5.19 2.07
C PHE A 13 -9.25 -5.60 1.67
N ALA A 14 -8.39 -5.86 2.65
CA ALA A 14 -7.03 -6.31 2.38
C ALA A 14 -7.02 -7.64 1.62
N GLU A 15 -7.88 -8.59 2.03
CA GLU A 15 -7.99 -9.87 1.35
C GLU A 15 -8.58 -9.72 -0.06
N LEU A 16 -9.55 -8.83 -0.23
CA LEU A 16 -10.08 -8.53 -1.56
C LEU A 16 -8.97 -8.05 -2.50
N LEU A 17 -8.18 -7.09 -2.05
CA LEU A 17 -7.06 -6.58 -2.86
C LEU A 17 -6.04 -7.69 -3.15
N ALA A 18 -5.71 -8.49 -2.14
CA ALA A 18 -4.77 -9.59 -2.32
C ALA A 18 -5.27 -10.57 -3.39
N ASN A 19 -6.55 -10.90 -3.35
CA ASN A 19 -7.13 -11.81 -4.33
C ASN A 19 -7.16 -11.21 -5.74
N LEU A 20 -7.47 -9.93 -5.86
CA LEU A 20 -7.50 -9.23 -7.15
C LEU A 20 -6.12 -9.11 -7.79
N LEU A 21 -5.08 -9.00 -6.97
CA LEU A 21 -3.71 -8.81 -7.45
C LEU A 21 -2.91 -10.11 -7.51
N ARG A 22 -3.49 -11.21 -7.08
CA ARG A 22 -2.80 -12.50 -7.08
C ARG A 22 -2.53 -12.96 -8.51
N GLY A 23 -1.30 -13.39 -8.76
CA GLY A 23 -0.87 -13.87 -10.06
C GLY A 23 0.44 -14.63 -9.94
N GLU A 24 0.89 -15.22 -11.03
CA GLU A 24 2.09 -16.06 -11.03
C GLU A 24 3.36 -15.30 -10.66
N ASP A 25 3.40 -14.00 -10.95
CA ASP A 25 4.56 -13.15 -10.71
C ASP A 25 4.44 -12.30 -9.44
N ASN A 26 3.40 -12.52 -8.64
CA ASN A 26 3.17 -11.71 -7.46
C ASN A 26 3.21 -12.55 -6.19
N GLU A 27 4.00 -12.12 -5.22
CA GLU A 27 3.96 -12.62 -3.86
C GLU A 27 3.34 -11.52 -2.99
N ILE A 28 2.23 -11.82 -2.31
CA ILE A 28 1.44 -10.82 -1.61
C ILE A 28 1.33 -11.19 -0.14
N ASP A 29 1.74 -10.27 0.73
CA ASP A 29 1.52 -10.35 2.16
C ASP A 29 0.56 -9.25 2.59
N THR A 30 -0.19 -9.51 3.65
CA THR A 30 -1.10 -8.53 4.23
C THR A 30 -0.69 -8.20 5.66
N ALA A 31 -0.94 -6.98 6.09
CA ALA A 31 -0.76 -6.53 7.47
C ALA A 31 -1.96 -5.68 7.85
N TYR A 32 -2.44 -5.82 9.08
CA TYR A 32 -3.68 -5.18 9.51
C TYR A 32 -3.46 -4.03 10.49
N SER A 33 -2.19 -3.66 10.71
CA SER A 33 -1.82 -2.55 11.59
C SER A 33 -0.45 -2.02 11.20
N VAL A 34 -0.11 -0.83 11.72
CA VAL A 34 1.23 -0.26 11.55
C VAL A 34 2.28 -1.20 12.15
N ARG A 35 2.01 -1.71 13.34
CA ARG A 35 2.93 -2.60 14.04
C ARG A 35 3.21 -3.87 13.23
N GLU A 36 2.17 -4.51 12.71
CA GLU A 36 2.32 -5.73 11.92
C GLU A 36 3.10 -5.45 10.63
N ALA A 37 2.80 -4.32 9.98
CA ALA A 37 3.52 -3.92 8.77
C ALA A 37 5.02 -3.74 9.04
N LYS A 38 5.37 -3.06 10.12
CA LYS A 38 6.77 -2.85 10.48
C LYS A 38 7.48 -4.15 10.80
N GLN A 39 6.82 -5.07 11.49
CA GLN A 39 7.36 -6.40 11.78
C GLN A 39 7.68 -7.16 10.49
N LYS A 40 6.77 -7.13 9.54
CA LYS A 40 6.97 -7.80 8.25
C LYS A 40 8.08 -7.15 7.43
N MET A 41 8.14 -5.82 7.43
CA MET A 41 9.18 -5.07 6.72
C MET A 41 10.57 -5.29 7.29
N ASP A 42 10.68 -5.61 8.58
CA ASP A 42 11.96 -5.96 9.19
C ASP A 42 12.48 -7.32 8.73
N LEU A 43 11.57 -8.23 8.37
CA LEU A 43 11.91 -9.59 8.00
C LEU A 43 12.06 -9.82 6.50
N LYS A 44 11.51 -8.92 5.68
CA LYS A 44 11.40 -9.12 4.24
C LYS A 44 11.37 -7.78 3.52
N LYS A 45 12.02 -7.71 2.38
CA LYS A 45 11.97 -6.52 1.52
C LYS A 45 10.78 -6.58 0.57
N TYR A 46 10.01 -5.51 0.53
CA TYR A 46 8.87 -5.37 -0.38
C TYR A 46 9.22 -4.35 -1.45
N GLY A 47 9.00 -4.72 -2.71
CA GLY A 47 9.17 -3.80 -3.82
C GLY A 47 7.98 -2.87 -4.00
N TYR A 48 6.83 -3.23 -3.45
CA TYR A 48 5.58 -2.47 -3.56
C TYR A 48 4.84 -2.51 -2.23
N ALA A 49 4.24 -1.40 -1.85
CA ALA A 49 3.36 -1.35 -0.68
C ALA A 49 2.09 -0.59 -1.03
N ILE A 50 0.96 -1.13 -0.64
CA ILE A 50 -0.36 -0.49 -0.78
C ILE A 50 -0.85 -0.27 0.64
N ILE A 51 -1.00 1.00 1.05
CA ILE A 51 -1.10 1.38 2.45
C ILE A 51 -2.36 2.19 2.70
N ASP A 52 -3.19 1.78 3.67
CA ASP A 52 -4.25 2.60 4.19
C ASP A 52 -3.66 3.70 5.06
N TRP A 53 -4.18 4.92 4.95
CA TRP A 53 -3.67 6.03 5.75
C TRP A 53 -3.98 5.91 7.23
N SER A 54 -5.21 5.50 7.57
CA SER A 54 -5.68 5.48 8.97
C SER A 54 -5.76 4.06 9.51
N MET A 55 -5.09 3.81 10.62
CA MET A 55 -5.10 2.52 11.31
C MET A 55 -5.23 2.74 12.81
N PRO A 56 -5.69 1.72 13.59
CA PRO A 56 -5.93 1.90 15.01
C PRO A 56 -4.69 2.29 15.82
N ASP A 57 -3.50 1.88 15.38
CA ASP A 57 -2.25 2.08 16.11
C ASP A 57 -1.33 3.12 15.46
N GLY A 58 -1.82 3.87 14.46
CA GLY A 58 -1.02 4.90 13.82
C GLY A 58 -1.58 5.31 12.47
N ILE A 59 -0.74 5.97 11.67
CA ILE A 59 -1.11 6.42 10.34
C ILE A 59 -0.13 5.87 9.30
N GLY A 60 -0.54 5.89 8.05
CA GLY A 60 0.26 5.39 6.94
C GLY A 60 1.64 6.06 6.82
N LEU A 61 1.76 7.31 7.28
CA LEU A 61 3.04 8.01 7.26
C LEU A 61 4.14 7.26 8.03
N ASP A 62 3.77 6.58 9.12
CA ASP A 62 4.70 5.81 9.91
C ASP A 62 5.37 4.68 9.10
N ILE A 63 4.65 4.15 8.11
CA ILE A 63 5.16 3.10 7.21
C ILE A 63 5.90 3.75 6.04
N ILE A 64 5.36 4.84 5.51
CA ILE A 64 5.94 5.57 4.38
C ILE A 64 7.36 6.02 4.68
N GLU A 65 7.61 6.51 5.89
CA GLU A 65 8.94 6.96 6.28
C GLU A 65 9.99 5.85 6.19
N ASP A 66 9.58 4.63 6.49
CA ASP A 66 10.48 3.47 6.40
C ASP A 66 10.70 3.03 4.94
N ILE A 67 9.65 3.05 4.12
CA ILE A 67 9.74 2.54 2.75
C ILE A 67 10.29 3.57 1.77
N ALA A 68 10.06 4.86 2.01
CA ALA A 68 10.52 5.93 1.13
C ALA A 68 12.04 6.03 1.06
N GLY A 69 12.74 5.51 2.06
CA GLY A 69 14.20 5.45 2.08
C GLY A 69 14.78 4.37 1.17
N ASP A 70 13.97 3.48 0.64
CA ASP A 70 14.41 2.40 -0.24
C ASP A 70 14.16 2.79 -1.69
N PRO A 71 15.20 3.07 -2.50
CA PRO A 71 15.01 3.48 -3.88
C PRO A 71 14.43 2.39 -4.78
N GLY A 72 14.46 1.13 -4.32
CA GLY A 72 13.88 0.00 -5.06
C GLY A 72 12.41 -0.24 -4.73
N ALA A 73 11.82 0.54 -3.84
CA ALA A 73 10.44 0.34 -3.40
C ALA A 73 9.52 1.44 -3.91
N LYS A 74 8.30 1.07 -4.23
CA LYS A 74 7.22 1.99 -4.61
C LYS A 74 6.06 1.81 -3.65
N PHE A 75 5.32 2.87 -3.39
CA PHE A 75 4.16 2.77 -2.53
C PHE A 75 2.98 3.59 -3.05
N MET A 76 1.79 3.15 -2.68
CA MET A 76 0.53 3.83 -2.96
C MET A 76 -0.27 3.90 -1.67
N VAL A 77 -0.88 5.05 -1.42
CA VAL A 77 -1.80 5.21 -0.28
C VAL A 77 -3.23 5.15 -0.79
N LEU A 78 -4.03 4.28 -0.18
CA LEU A 78 -5.46 4.23 -0.41
C LEU A 78 -6.17 4.85 0.79
N THR A 79 -7.17 5.68 0.52
CA THR A 79 -7.97 6.30 1.57
C THR A 79 -9.46 6.21 1.25
N GLY A 80 -10.28 6.07 2.30
CA GLY A 80 -11.73 6.05 2.15
C GLY A 80 -12.35 7.42 1.94
N SER A 81 -11.62 8.48 2.31
CA SER A 81 -12.12 9.87 2.18
C SER A 81 -11.06 10.74 1.55
N PRO A 82 -11.41 11.57 0.57
CA PRO A 82 -10.45 12.48 -0.05
C PRO A 82 -9.91 13.47 0.98
N ASN A 83 -8.60 13.66 0.97
CA ASN A 83 -7.93 14.61 1.85
C ASN A 83 -6.69 15.15 1.15
N ARG A 84 -6.71 16.44 0.85
CA ARG A 84 -5.64 17.08 0.08
C ARG A 84 -4.33 17.13 0.85
N ILE A 85 -4.38 17.27 2.17
CA ILE A 85 -3.15 17.32 2.99
C ILE A 85 -2.47 15.95 2.94
N ILE A 86 -3.24 14.88 3.04
CA ILE A 86 -2.72 13.52 2.92
C ILE A 86 -2.15 13.31 1.52
N GLU A 87 -2.87 13.71 0.50
CA GLU A 87 -2.44 13.58 -0.90
C GLU A 87 -1.12 14.29 -1.15
N ASP A 88 -1.01 15.56 -0.72
CA ASP A 88 0.22 16.34 -0.87
C ASP A 88 1.38 15.71 -0.11
N THR A 89 1.13 15.20 1.08
CA THR A 89 2.15 14.50 1.87
C THR A 89 2.66 13.26 1.16
N VAL A 90 1.75 12.46 0.61
CA VAL A 90 2.11 11.24 -0.13
C VAL A 90 2.98 11.58 -1.33
N TYR A 91 2.61 12.60 -2.11
CA TYR A 91 3.41 13.02 -3.27
C TYR A 91 4.78 13.55 -2.88
N LEU A 92 4.89 14.23 -1.75
CA LEU A 92 6.18 14.69 -1.24
C LEU A 92 7.16 13.54 -0.98
N TYR A 93 6.64 12.40 -0.55
CA TYR A 93 7.45 11.19 -0.31
C TYR A 93 7.63 10.34 -1.57
N GLY A 94 7.10 10.78 -2.71
CA GLY A 94 7.28 10.07 -3.97
C GLY A 94 6.29 8.95 -4.22
N GLY A 95 5.19 8.89 -3.48
CA GLY A 95 4.18 7.85 -3.63
C GLY A 95 3.03 8.25 -4.53
N GLU A 96 2.11 7.33 -4.71
CA GLU A 96 0.85 7.54 -5.42
C GLU A 96 -0.31 7.53 -4.42
N TYR A 97 -1.37 8.23 -4.78
CA TYR A 97 -2.54 8.40 -3.91
C TYR A 97 -3.80 8.06 -4.68
N LEU A 98 -4.69 7.29 -4.05
CA LEU A 98 -5.93 6.86 -4.68
C LEU A 98 -7.02 6.70 -3.62
N GLN A 99 -8.27 6.93 -4.02
CA GLN A 99 -9.42 6.69 -3.15
C GLN A 99 -9.88 5.25 -3.27
N LYS A 100 -10.24 4.63 -2.15
CA LYS A 100 -10.77 3.25 -2.12
C LYS A 100 -12.03 3.08 -2.96
N THR A 101 -12.79 4.17 -3.14
CA THR A 101 -14.04 4.17 -3.90
C THR A 101 -13.86 4.49 -5.38
N ASP A 102 -12.62 4.62 -5.84
CA ASP A 102 -12.36 4.90 -7.25
C ASP A 102 -12.89 3.76 -8.10
N CYS A 103 -13.72 4.08 -9.10
CA CYS A 103 -14.34 3.06 -9.95
C CYS A 103 -13.34 2.34 -10.85
N ASP A 104 -12.15 2.90 -11.02
CA ASP A 104 -11.07 2.32 -11.83
C ASP A 104 -9.96 1.73 -10.97
N LEU A 105 -10.26 1.43 -9.71
CA LEU A 105 -9.29 1.00 -8.70
C LEU A 105 -8.40 -0.14 -9.20
N LEU A 106 -8.98 -1.18 -9.78
CA LEU A 106 -8.20 -2.33 -10.22
C LEU A 106 -7.20 -1.95 -11.32
N ASN A 107 -7.61 -1.15 -12.30
CA ASN A 107 -6.71 -0.70 -13.37
C ASN A 107 -5.59 0.17 -12.81
N GLU A 108 -5.91 1.08 -11.88
CA GLU A 108 -4.91 1.94 -11.25
C GLU A 108 -3.89 1.13 -10.45
N LEU A 109 -4.34 0.10 -9.74
CA LEU A 109 -3.44 -0.80 -9.01
C LEU A 109 -2.53 -1.57 -9.97
N LYS A 110 -3.07 -2.05 -11.08
CA LYS A 110 -2.27 -2.76 -12.09
C LYS A 110 -1.22 -1.84 -12.71
N LEU A 111 -1.59 -0.61 -13.02
CA LEU A 111 -0.63 0.38 -13.53
C LEU A 111 0.47 0.67 -12.51
N PHE A 112 0.10 0.80 -11.25
CA PHE A 112 1.07 1.00 -10.16
C PHE A 112 2.07 -0.15 -10.10
N LEU A 113 1.62 -1.37 -10.29
CA LEU A 113 2.49 -2.55 -10.28
C LEU A 113 3.27 -2.72 -11.58
N GLY A 114 3.05 -1.88 -12.58
CA GLY A 114 3.72 -1.97 -13.86
C GLY A 114 3.11 -2.99 -14.81
N ASP A 115 1.91 -3.48 -14.53
CA ASP A 115 1.20 -4.41 -15.40
C ASP A 115 0.48 -3.63 -16.51
N PRO A 116 0.53 -4.12 -17.76
CA PRO A 116 -0.16 -3.47 -18.88
C PRO A 116 -1.69 -3.58 -18.81
#